data_6488a2cd73879c0070e0af5d6d4be61b
#
_entry.id   6488a2cd73879c0070e0af5d6d4be61b
#
_cell.length_a   1.000
_cell.length_b   1.000
_cell.length_c   1.000
_cell.angle_alpha   90.00
_cell.angle_beta   90.00
_cell.angle_gamma   90.00
#
_symmetry.space_group_name_H-M   'P 1'
#
loop_
_entity.id
_entity.type
_entity.pdbx_description
1 polymer ?
#
loop_
_entity_poly.entity_id
_entity_poly.type
_entity_poly.pdbx_seq_one_letter_code
_entity_poly.pdbx_strand_id
1 'polypeptide(L)'
;SAASDVYKRQDLYNFIPTDLWEGAKIHGNVYAVPTYKDSSLTQFWMLDDAYVQKYNIDVDSIKDYATLNDALQTIKEGEGKSKYPMQLAQGSTFNGFFNNYDGLASGLQPIGVKYDDASRKVVCTLEQDDIMDGLNWLHKWYQDGIINPDANVVTDGGKGSIFGSAQGWPA
;
A
#
# COMPACT_ATOMS: atom_id res chain seq x y z
N SER A 1 17.83 -21.81 28.21
CA SER A 1 17.77 -21.67 26.75
C SER A 1 16.34 -21.33 26.33
N ALA A 2 16.14 -20.66 25.20
CA ALA A 2 14.81 -20.27 24.73
C ALA A 2 13.82 -21.45 24.66
N ALA A 3 14.30 -22.64 24.31
CA ALA A 3 13.49 -23.86 24.29
C ALA A 3 12.95 -24.24 25.67
N SER A 4 13.72 -24.03 26.76
CA SER A 4 13.22 -24.33 28.12
C SER A 4 12.23 -23.29 28.63
N ASP A 5 12.26 -22.09 28.11
CA ASP A 5 11.32 -21.03 28.49
C ASP A 5 9.97 -21.18 27.74
N VAL A 6 9.98 -21.69 26.50
CA VAL A 6 8.75 -22.04 25.76
C VAL A 6 8.00 -23.18 26.50
N TYR A 7 8.71 -24.18 27.00
CA TYR A 7 8.09 -25.26 27.77
C TYR A 7 7.48 -24.77 29.11
N LYS A 8 8.04 -23.74 29.71
CA LYS A 8 7.52 -23.14 30.95
C LYS A 8 6.37 -22.16 30.74
N ARG A 9 6.10 -21.77 29.51
CA ARG A 9 5.05 -20.80 29.14
C ARG A 9 4.05 -21.45 28.15
N GLN A 10 3.47 -22.57 28.56
CA GLN A 10 2.50 -23.31 27.75
C GLN A 10 1.31 -22.44 27.32
N ASP A 11 0.90 -21.49 28.14
CA ASP A 11 -0.21 -20.59 27.81
C ASP A 11 0.12 -19.74 26.58
N LEU A 12 1.37 -19.22 26.50
CA LEU A 12 1.83 -18.46 25.34
C LEU A 12 1.95 -19.34 24.08
N TYR A 13 2.44 -20.58 24.28
CA TYR A 13 2.56 -21.52 23.16
C TYR A 13 1.19 -21.90 22.59
N ASN A 14 0.20 -22.09 23.44
CA ASN A 14 -1.17 -22.41 23.04
C ASN A 14 -1.94 -21.22 22.47
N PHE A 15 -1.55 -19.99 22.85
CA PHE A 15 -2.18 -18.77 22.37
C PHE A 15 -1.78 -18.41 20.93
N ILE A 16 -0.53 -18.68 20.56
CA ILE A 16 0.00 -18.36 19.22
C ILE A 16 -0.31 -19.53 18.27
N PRO A 17 -0.90 -19.28 17.08
CA PRO A 17 -1.15 -20.31 16.08
C PRO A 17 0.07 -21.16 15.74
N THR A 18 -0.15 -22.46 15.56
CA THR A 18 0.93 -23.46 15.42
C THR A 18 1.82 -23.22 14.21
N ASP A 19 1.26 -22.73 13.11
CA ASP A 19 1.95 -22.41 11.86
C ASP A 19 3.00 -21.30 12.05
N LEU A 20 2.73 -20.33 12.93
CA LEU A 20 3.71 -19.28 13.24
C LEU A 20 4.93 -19.83 14.00
N TRP A 21 4.74 -20.87 14.80
CA TRP A 21 5.86 -21.53 15.48
C TRP A 21 6.77 -22.28 14.51
N GLU A 22 6.25 -22.77 13.38
CA GLU A 22 7.08 -23.40 12.36
C GLU A 22 8.10 -22.43 11.77
N GLY A 23 7.71 -21.17 11.56
CA GLY A 23 8.61 -20.11 11.10
C GLY A 23 9.72 -19.74 12.12
N ALA A 24 9.52 -20.05 13.39
CA ALA A 24 10.50 -19.78 14.46
C ALA A 24 11.45 -20.97 14.73
N LYS A 25 11.32 -22.09 13.99
CA LYS A 25 12.16 -23.28 14.14
C LYS A 25 13.42 -23.20 13.30
N ILE A 26 14.54 -23.58 13.90
CA ILE A 26 15.81 -23.83 13.21
C ILE A 26 16.22 -25.27 13.57
N HIS A 27 16.38 -26.12 12.56
CA HIS A 27 16.66 -27.54 12.73
C HIS A 27 15.70 -28.25 13.73
N GLY A 28 14.41 -27.87 13.67
CA GLY A 28 13.36 -28.45 14.51
C GLY A 28 13.25 -27.88 15.94
N ASN A 29 14.14 -26.98 16.33
CA ASN A 29 14.14 -26.33 17.66
C ASN A 29 13.64 -24.89 17.56
N VAL A 30 12.80 -24.48 18.51
CA VAL A 30 12.31 -23.10 18.65
C VAL A 30 13.34 -22.24 19.38
N TYR A 31 13.78 -21.17 18.74
CA TYR A 31 14.78 -20.24 19.30
C TYR A 31 14.21 -18.87 19.64
N ALA A 32 13.03 -18.54 19.12
CA ALA A 32 12.38 -17.26 19.35
C ALA A 32 10.87 -17.43 19.51
N VAL A 33 10.23 -16.48 20.15
CA VAL A 33 8.78 -16.38 20.18
C VAL A 33 8.36 -15.62 18.91
N PRO A 34 7.52 -16.22 18.05
CA PRO A 34 7.04 -15.51 16.86
C PRO A 34 6.17 -14.32 17.25
N THR A 35 6.24 -13.27 16.49
CA THR A 35 5.32 -12.14 16.63
C THR A 35 3.93 -12.57 16.20
N TYR A 36 2.96 -12.45 17.11
CA TYR A 36 1.56 -12.69 16.80
C TYR A 36 0.83 -11.36 16.74
N LYS A 37 0.52 -10.94 15.54
CA LYS A 37 -0.29 -9.75 15.22
C LYS A 37 -0.99 -10.00 13.90
N ASP A 38 -1.91 -9.12 13.54
CA ASP A 38 -2.56 -9.19 12.23
C ASP A 38 -1.50 -9.25 11.13
N SER A 39 -1.63 -10.22 10.25
CA SER A 39 -0.64 -10.55 9.22
C SER A 39 -0.82 -9.77 7.93
N SER A 40 -1.92 -9.03 7.80
CA SER A 40 -2.23 -8.24 6.61
C SER A 40 -2.65 -6.82 6.96
N LEU A 41 -2.24 -5.89 6.11
CA LEU A 41 -2.73 -4.50 6.10
C LEU A 41 -3.55 -4.31 4.85
N THR A 42 -4.75 -3.75 5.00
CA THR A 42 -5.56 -3.37 3.85
C THR A 42 -5.15 -1.98 3.37
N GLN A 43 -4.99 -1.83 2.07
CA GLN A 43 -4.81 -0.53 1.43
C GLN A 43 -6.16 0.11 1.19
N PHE A 44 -6.24 1.39 1.50
CA PHE A 44 -7.45 2.19 1.28
C PHE A 44 -7.08 3.40 0.42
N TRP A 45 -7.94 3.73 -0.51
CA TRP A 45 -7.98 5.03 -1.11
C TRP A 45 -8.89 5.93 -0.29
N MET A 46 -8.45 7.15 -0.05
CA MET A 46 -9.18 8.11 0.76
C MET A 46 -9.36 9.40 -0.02
N LEU A 47 -10.57 9.91 -0.03
CA LEU A 47 -10.92 11.24 -0.50
C LEU A 47 -11.38 12.08 0.70
N ASP A 48 -11.03 13.35 0.71
CA ASP A 48 -11.55 14.30 1.70
C ASP A 48 -13.06 14.45 1.53
N ASP A 49 -13.83 14.15 2.57
CA ASP A 49 -15.29 14.17 2.56
C ASP A 49 -15.87 15.52 2.17
N ALA A 50 -15.23 16.62 2.51
CA ALA A 50 -15.69 17.95 2.12
C ALA A 50 -15.73 18.12 0.59
N TYR A 51 -14.80 17.51 -0.12
CA TYR A 51 -14.77 17.54 -1.58
C TYR A 51 -15.69 16.51 -2.21
N VAL A 52 -15.83 15.34 -1.58
CA VAL A 52 -16.83 14.33 -1.97
C VAL A 52 -18.23 14.96 -1.96
N GLN A 53 -18.60 15.62 -0.88
CA GLN A 53 -19.90 16.29 -0.76
C GLN A 53 -20.04 17.47 -1.72
N LYS A 54 -19.01 18.32 -1.82
CA LYS A 54 -19.02 19.52 -2.67
C LYS A 54 -19.26 19.21 -4.13
N TYR A 55 -18.66 18.11 -4.65
CA TYR A 55 -18.74 17.70 -6.05
C TYR A 55 -19.67 16.53 -6.29
N ASN A 56 -20.41 16.10 -5.27
CA ASN A 56 -21.33 14.96 -5.33
C ASN A 56 -20.69 13.72 -5.97
N ILE A 57 -19.47 13.37 -5.47
CA ILE A 57 -18.72 12.22 -5.96
C ILE A 57 -19.33 10.94 -5.38
N ASP A 58 -19.71 10.02 -6.25
CA ASP A 58 -20.11 8.67 -5.87
C ASP A 58 -18.86 7.83 -5.59
N VAL A 59 -18.45 7.75 -4.32
CA VAL A 59 -17.25 6.99 -3.90
C VAL A 59 -17.40 5.50 -4.14
N ASP A 60 -18.62 4.98 -4.15
CA ASP A 60 -18.91 3.57 -4.42
C ASP A 60 -18.71 3.20 -5.88
N SER A 61 -18.71 4.17 -6.78
CA SER A 61 -18.41 3.98 -8.19
C SER A 61 -16.90 3.88 -8.49
N ILE A 62 -16.04 4.30 -7.57
CA ILE A 62 -14.60 4.28 -7.75
C ILE A 62 -14.05 2.87 -7.51
N LYS A 63 -13.70 2.17 -8.62
CA LYS A 63 -13.25 0.77 -8.58
C LYS A 63 -11.84 0.54 -9.16
N ASP A 64 -11.36 1.50 -9.95
CA ASP A 64 -10.09 1.42 -10.68
C ASP A 64 -9.49 2.82 -10.87
N TYR A 65 -8.34 2.88 -11.52
CA TYR A 65 -7.66 4.14 -11.79
C TYR A 65 -8.44 5.05 -12.74
N ALA A 66 -9.22 4.50 -13.66
CA ALA A 66 -10.00 5.30 -14.60
C ALA A 66 -11.13 6.03 -13.88
N THR A 67 -11.91 5.33 -13.07
CA THR A 67 -13.00 5.93 -12.29
C THR A 67 -12.48 6.86 -11.20
N LEU A 68 -11.31 6.57 -10.61
CA LEU A 68 -10.62 7.50 -9.71
C LEU A 68 -10.18 8.78 -10.46
N ASN A 69 -9.63 8.64 -11.67
CA ASN A 69 -9.25 9.78 -12.48
C ASN A 69 -10.43 10.73 -12.71
N ASP A 70 -11.60 10.20 -13.04
CA ASP A 70 -12.79 11.02 -13.31
C ASP A 70 -13.20 11.84 -12.06
N ALA A 71 -13.14 11.25 -10.89
CA ALA A 71 -13.35 11.95 -9.63
C ALA A 71 -12.31 13.05 -9.39
N LEU A 72 -11.02 12.73 -9.59
CA LEU A 72 -9.92 13.69 -9.40
C LEU A 72 -9.96 14.84 -10.41
N GLN A 73 -10.34 14.57 -11.67
CA GLN A 73 -10.53 15.59 -12.69
C GLN A 73 -11.70 16.52 -12.33
N THR A 74 -12.82 15.97 -11.88
CA THR A 74 -13.98 16.75 -11.43
C THR A 74 -13.57 17.74 -10.31
N ILE A 75 -12.78 17.28 -9.33
CA ILE A 75 -12.27 18.12 -8.26
C ILE A 75 -11.30 19.19 -8.84
N LYS A 76 -10.38 18.77 -9.72
CA LYS A 76 -9.39 19.66 -10.33
C LYS A 76 -10.03 20.79 -11.12
N GLU A 77 -11.03 20.48 -11.91
CA GLU A 77 -11.78 21.48 -12.70
C GLU A 77 -12.52 22.47 -11.79
N GLY A 78 -13.13 21.98 -10.72
CA GLY A 78 -13.87 22.81 -9.77
C GLY A 78 -13.00 23.69 -8.89
N GLU A 79 -11.80 23.23 -8.52
CA GLU A 79 -10.87 23.97 -7.63
C GLU A 79 -9.88 24.86 -8.41
N GLY A 80 -9.72 24.61 -9.70
CA GLY A 80 -8.86 25.40 -10.56
C GLY A 80 -7.38 25.01 -10.51
N LYS A 81 -6.56 25.79 -11.24
CA LYS A 81 -5.17 25.42 -11.56
C LYS A 81 -4.22 25.37 -10.36
N SER A 82 -4.50 26.15 -9.33
CA SER A 82 -3.60 26.28 -8.14
C SER A 82 -3.79 25.15 -7.11
N LYS A 83 -4.80 24.32 -7.27
CA LYS A 83 -5.08 23.20 -6.36
C LYS A 83 -4.67 21.88 -6.99
N TYR A 84 -4.01 21.07 -6.22
CA TYR A 84 -3.55 19.73 -6.64
C TYR A 84 -4.26 18.69 -5.79
N PRO A 85 -5.21 17.92 -6.37
CA PRO A 85 -5.95 16.90 -5.63
C PRO A 85 -5.06 15.88 -4.93
N MET A 86 -3.94 15.51 -5.52
CA MET A 86 -2.94 14.60 -4.96
C MET A 86 -1.65 15.37 -4.70
N GLN A 87 -1.37 15.67 -3.43
CA GLN A 87 -0.11 16.31 -3.04
C GLN A 87 0.89 15.25 -2.57
N LEU A 88 1.95 15.13 -3.32
CA LEU A 88 3.07 14.25 -3.02
C LEU A 88 4.27 15.04 -2.51
N ALA A 89 5.14 14.38 -1.78
CA ALA A 89 6.39 14.92 -1.28
C ALA A 89 7.56 14.01 -1.63
N GLN A 90 8.75 14.52 -1.42
CA GLN A 90 9.98 13.74 -1.51
C GLN A 90 9.88 12.51 -0.61
N GLY A 91 10.14 11.34 -1.18
CA GLY A 91 10.05 10.07 -0.47
C GLY A 91 8.62 9.53 -0.33
N SER A 92 7.61 10.15 -0.96
CA SER A 92 6.31 9.51 -1.08
C SER A 92 6.45 8.14 -1.73
N THR A 93 5.91 7.13 -1.07
CA THR A 93 5.98 5.76 -1.55
C THR A 93 4.69 5.38 -2.27
N PHE A 94 4.84 4.73 -3.41
CA PHE A 94 3.72 4.19 -4.18
C PHE A 94 3.51 2.72 -3.87
N ASN A 95 3.62 2.35 -2.60
CA ASN A 95 3.49 0.95 -2.16
C ASN A 95 2.18 0.29 -2.64
N GLY A 96 1.13 1.08 -2.86
CA GLY A 96 -0.14 0.59 -3.39
C GLY A 96 -0.03 -0.13 -4.73
N PHE A 97 0.96 0.22 -5.58
CA PHE A 97 1.18 -0.47 -6.86
C PHE A 97 1.86 -1.82 -6.72
N PHE A 98 2.56 -2.05 -5.61
CA PHE A 98 3.30 -3.30 -5.35
C PHE A 98 2.55 -4.26 -4.45
N ASN A 99 1.35 -3.93 -4.02
CA ASN A 99 0.57 -4.73 -3.06
C ASN A 99 0.18 -6.11 -3.58
N ASN A 100 0.20 -6.33 -4.89
CA ASN A 100 -0.08 -7.62 -5.50
C ASN A 100 1.14 -8.55 -5.51
N TYR A 101 2.28 -8.10 -4.98
CA TYR A 101 3.54 -8.83 -5.03
C TYR A 101 4.14 -8.96 -3.63
N ASP A 102 4.59 -10.17 -3.31
CA ASP A 102 5.50 -10.42 -2.19
C ASP A 102 6.91 -10.02 -2.62
N GLY A 103 7.39 -8.92 -2.07
CA GLY A 103 8.68 -8.35 -2.44
C GLY A 103 9.84 -9.14 -1.85
N LEU A 104 10.80 -9.49 -2.69
CA LEU A 104 11.99 -10.27 -2.31
C LEU A 104 13.23 -9.41 -2.07
N ALA A 105 13.11 -8.09 -2.23
CA ALA A 105 14.19 -7.15 -2.00
C ALA A 105 13.70 -5.96 -1.16
N SER A 106 14.61 -5.32 -0.44
CA SER A 106 14.29 -4.06 0.28
C SER A 106 14.18 -2.88 -0.68
N GLY A 107 13.45 -1.86 -0.29
CA GLY A 107 13.27 -0.64 -1.08
C GLY A 107 12.08 -0.72 -2.04
N LEU A 108 12.26 -0.29 -3.28
CA LEU A 108 11.18 -0.21 -4.29
C LEU A 108 10.65 -1.56 -4.76
N GLN A 109 11.08 -2.66 -4.15
CA GLN A 109 10.60 -4.00 -4.47
C GLN A 109 10.74 -4.36 -5.97
N PRO A 110 11.92 -4.22 -6.58
CA PRO A 110 12.07 -4.41 -8.03
C PRO A 110 11.89 -5.86 -8.46
N ILE A 111 11.93 -6.80 -7.51
CA ILE A 111 11.68 -8.23 -7.72
C ILE A 111 10.67 -8.74 -6.71
N GLY A 112 9.78 -9.58 -7.15
CA GLY A 112 8.74 -10.14 -6.29
C GLY A 112 8.07 -11.36 -6.89
N VAL A 113 7.17 -11.95 -6.12
CA VAL A 113 6.28 -13.03 -6.53
C VAL A 113 4.85 -12.52 -6.42
N LYS A 114 4.05 -12.69 -7.45
CA LYS A 114 2.65 -12.29 -7.41
C LYS A 114 1.86 -13.20 -6.46
N TYR A 115 1.02 -12.62 -5.60
CA TYR A 115 0.31 -13.37 -4.56
C TYR A 115 -0.62 -14.46 -5.11
N ASP A 116 -1.23 -14.23 -6.25
CA ASP A 116 -2.16 -15.16 -6.92
C ASP A 116 -1.47 -16.11 -7.91
N ASP A 117 -0.15 -16.03 -8.08
CA ASP A 117 0.61 -16.93 -8.95
C ASP A 117 0.98 -18.23 -8.21
N ALA A 118 0.22 -19.30 -8.49
CA ALA A 118 0.49 -20.62 -7.93
C ALA A 118 1.87 -21.18 -8.32
N SER A 119 2.48 -20.73 -9.42
CA SER A 119 3.83 -21.13 -9.85
C SER A 119 4.93 -20.47 -9.03
N ARG A 120 4.60 -19.44 -8.26
CA ARG A 120 5.53 -18.62 -7.44
C ARG A 120 6.74 -18.14 -8.24
N LYS A 121 6.50 -17.76 -9.48
CA LYS A 121 7.55 -17.25 -10.36
C LYS A 121 8.05 -15.90 -9.84
N VAL A 122 9.37 -15.79 -9.70
CA VAL A 122 10.02 -14.52 -9.39
C VAL A 122 10.05 -13.67 -10.66
N VAL A 123 9.59 -12.44 -10.57
CA VAL A 123 9.52 -11.49 -11.68
C VAL A 123 10.17 -10.15 -11.32
N CYS A 124 10.60 -9.41 -12.34
CA CYS A 124 10.84 -7.98 -12.18
C CYS A 124 9.49 -7.27 -12.15
N THR A 125 9.15 -6.67 -11.02
CA THR A 125 7.84 -6.04 -10.83
C THR A 125 7.64 -4.85 -11.77
N LEU A 126 8.71 -4.13 -12.09
CA LEU A 126 8.66 -2.98 -13.01
C LEU A 126 8.42 -3.36 -14.48
N GLU A 127 8.50 -4.66 -14.82
CA GLU A 127 8.19 -5.16 -16.16
C GLU A 127 6.77 -5.73 -16.25
N GLN A 128 5.98 -5.65 -15.17
CA GLN A 128 4.63 -6.18 -15.14
C GLN A 128 3.61 -5.15 -15.59
N ASP A 129 2.64 -5.58 -16.37
CA ASP A 129 1.64 -4.70 -17.00
C ASP A 129 0.81 -3.93 -15.96
N ASP A 130 0.43 -4.56 -14.84
CA ASP A 130 -0.33 -3.92 -13.77
C ASP A 130 0.45 -2.80 -13.06
N ILE A 131 1.75 -3.00 -12.88
CA ILE A 131 2.64 -1.97 -12.32
C ILE A 131 2.85 -0.84 -13.33
N MET A 132 3.09 -1.18 -14.59
CA MET A 132 3.27 -0.19 -15.66
C MET A 132 2.00 0.63 -15.89
N ASP A 133 0.81 0.03 -15.81
CA ASP A 133 -0.45 0.75 -15.88
C ASP A 133 -0.56 1.79 -14.75
N GLY A 134 -0.30 1.39 -13.51
CA GLY A 134 -0.29 2.32 -12.38
C GLY A 134 0.71 3.47 -12.56
N LEU A 135 1.92 3.20 -13.07
CA LEU A 135 2.92 4.23 -13.35
C LEU A 135 2.48 5.18 -14.48
N ASN A 136 1.81 4.66 -15.50
CA ASN A 136 1.24 5.47 -16.58
C ASN A 136 0.14 6.41 -16.05
N TRP A 137 -0.71 5.94 -15.12
CA TRP A 137 -1.69 6.80 -14.45
C TRP A 137 -1.03 7.90 -13.63
N LEU A 138 0.02 7.60 -12.85
CA LEU A 138 0.76 8.61 -12.12
C LEU A 138 1.39 9.65 -13.04
N HIS A 139 1.97 9.20 -14.15
CA HIS A 139 2.55 10.11 -15.15
C HIS A 139 1.48 11.03 -15.75
N LYS A 140 0.33 10.46 -16.15
CA LYS A 140 -0.82 11.23 -16.62
C LYS A 140 -1.28 12.26 -15.59
N TRP A 141 -1.46 11.86 -14.34
CA TRP A 141 -1.92 12.76 -13.28
C TRP A 141 -0.91 13.89 -12.98
N TYR A 142 0.37 13.62 -13.14
CA TYR A 142 1.38 14.67 -13.08
C TYR A 142 1.24 15.67 -14.24
N GLN A 143 1.07 15.20 -15.46
CA GLN A 143 0.88 16.04 -16.63
C GLN A 143 -0.43 16.86 -16.57
N ASP A 144 -1.50 16.28 -16.06
CA ASP A 144 -2.80 16.94 -15.91
C ASP A 144 -2.84 17.91 -14.71
N GLY A 145 -1.79 17.98 -13.92
CA GLY A 145 -1.73 18.83 -12.73
C GLY A 145 -2.63 18.35 -11.58
N ILE A 146 -2.95 17.07 -11.53
CA ILE A 146 -3.56 16.43 -10.37
C ILE A 146 -2.50 16.25 -9.28
N ILE A 147 -1.28 15.88 -9.66
CA ILE A 147 -0.11 15.83 -8.78
C ILE A 147 0.62 17.19 -8.84
N ASN A 148 1.09 17.65 -7.68
CA ASN A 148 1.86 18.89 -7.57
C ASN A 148 3.21 18.79 -8.31
N PRO A 149 3.63 19.84 -9.03
CA PRO A 149 4.84 19.79 -9.87
C PRO A 149 6.14 19.75 -9.06
N ASP A 150 6.10 20.14 -7.78
CA ASP A 150 7.23 20.21 -6.86
C ASP A 150 7.32 18.97 -5.93
N ALA A 151 6.62 17.89 -6.26
CA ALA A 151 6.56 16.64 -5.47
C ALA A 151 7.94 16.06 -5.12
N ASN A 152 8.97 16.30 -5.94
CA ASN A 152 10.32 15.80 -5.72
C ASN A 152 11.17 16.66 -4.76
N VAL A 153 10.71 17.86 -4.38
CA VAL A 153 11.45 18.78 -3.51
C VAL A 153 10.70 19.13 -2.23
N VAL A 154 9.38 19.00 -2.22
CA VAL A 154 8.56 19.25 -1.03
C VAL A 154 8.82 18.15 0.00
N THR A 155 9.08 18.56 1.24
CA THR A 155 9.35 17.63 2.35
C THR A 155 8.13 17.40 3.25
N ASP A 156 7.13 18.28 3.20
CA ASP A 156 5.90 18.21 3.99
C ASP A 156 4.73 17.74 3.10
N GLY A 157 4.74 16.47 2.73
CA GLY A 157 3.75 15.91 1.82
C GLY A 157 2.45 15.51 2.51
N GLY A 158 1.38 15.55 1.69
CA GLY A 158 0.04 15.19 2.14
C GLY A 158 -0.74 16.31 2.82
N LYS A 159 -0.09 17.39 3.23
CA LYS A 159 -0.76 18.54 3.82
C LYS A 159 -1.58 19.30 2.77
N GLY A 160 -2.91 19.18 2.90
CA GLY A 160 -3.85 19.76 1.92
C GLY A 160 -4.11 18.86 0.70
N SER A 161 -3.63 17.64 0.70
CA SER A 161 -4.02 16.62 -0.27
C SER A 161 -5.48 16.25 -0.10
N ILE A 162 -6.20 16.17 -1.21
CA ILE A 162 -7.62 15.79 -1.23
C ILE A 162 -7.76 14.27 -1.38
N PHE A 163 -6.82 13.66 -2.11
CA PHE A 163 -6.71 12.22 -2.27
C PHE A 163 -5.41 11.71 -1.66
N GLY A 164 -5.49 10.56 -1.05
CA GLY A 164 -4.35 9.83 -0.52
C GLY A 164 -4.63 8.35 -0.39
N SER A 165 -3.59 7.60 -0.07
CA SER A 165 -3.71 6.20 0.31
C SER A 165 -3.26 5.99 1.75
N ALA A 166 -3.91 5.10 2.44
CA ALA A 166 -3.54 4.67 3.78
C ALA A 166 -3.56 3.15 3.88
N GLN A 167 -2.81 2.66 4.84
CA GLN A 167 -2.89 1.26 5.27
C GLN A 167 -3.57 1.21 6.63
N GLY A 168 -4.45 0.27 6.80
CA GLY A 168 -5.13 0.04 8.07
C GLY A 168 -5.33 -1.44 8.35
N TRP A 169 -5.53 -1.75 9.63
CA TRP A 169 -5.93 -3.07 10.05
C TRP A 169 -7.40 -3.26 9.66
N PRO A 170 -7.79 -4.45 9.16
CA PRO A 170 -9.21 -4.74 9.00
C PRO A 170 -9.90 -4.66 10.37
N ALA A 171 -11.04 -3.95 10.42
CA ALA A 171 -11.85 -3.82 11.61
C ALA A 171 -12.58 -5.14 11.91
#